data_660da0d53ef6fa26ba4081e31030cd07
#
_entry.id   660da0d53ef6fa26ba4081e31030cd07
#
_cell.length_a   1.000
_cell.length_b   1.000
_cell.length_c   1.000
_cell.angle_alpha   90.00
_cell.angle_beta   90.00
_cell.angle_gamma   90.00
#
_symmetry.space_group_name_H-M   'P 1'
#
loop_
_entity.id
_entity.type
_entity.pdbx_description
1 polymer ?
#
loop_
_entity_poly.entity_id
_entity_poly.type
_entity_poly.pdbx_seq_one_letter_code
_entity_poly.pdbx_strand_id
1 'polypeptide(L)'
;MAVVGGPGGDPAVVRGARDAARAAGLLPLVVAPTGAPPAENLTVQRTFGAARSIEFDAILVAHAPEPGADDRGVRDAKSGAVAGGQPVLDSRVVLLVNEAYRHAKPLAGLADCRALWAAAGVDPQAPGVFVETDAGRAVTALAEQLATHRVWERFPAAL
;
A
#
# COMPACT_ATOMS: atom_id res chain seq x y z
N MET A 1 -0.90 3.81 10.77
CA MET A 1 -0.97 2.97 9.55
C MET A 1 -0.51 3.75 8.33
N ALA A 2 -0.03 3.09 7.29
CA ALA A 2 0.21 3.73 5.99
C ALA A 2 -1.07 3.74 5.15
N VAL A 3 -1.32 4.86 4.43
CA VAL A 3 -2.28 4.95 3.33
C VAL A 3 -1.49 5.24 2.06
N VAL A 4 -1.34 4.23 1.23
CA VAL A 4 -0.49 4.26 0.03
C VAL A 4 -1.32 4.70 -1.18
N GLY A 5 -0.93 5.80 -1.82
CA GLY A 5 -1.53 6.31 -3.05
C GLY A 5 -0.48 6.39 -4.17
N GLY A 6 -0.78 5.81 -5.32
CA GLY A 6 0.10 5.81 -6.48
C GLY A 6 -0.18 6.94 -7.48
N PRO A 7 0.74 7.19 -8.43
CA PRO A 7 0.49 8.06 -9.56
C PRO A 7 -0.71 7.54 -10.36
N GLY A 8 -1.56 8.45 -10.82
CA GLY A 8 -2.76 8.09 -11.58
C GLY A 8 -3.95 7.63 -10.73
N GLY A 9 -3.78 7.40 -9.42
CA GLY A 9 -4.88 7.14 -8.51
C GLY A 9 -5.69 8.41 -8.21
N ASP A 10 -6.99 8.23 -7.96
CA ASP A 10 -7.85 9.34 -7.54
C ASP A 10 -7.46 9.81 -6.12
N PRO A 11 -7.02 11.06 -5.93
CA PRO A 11 -6.71 11.60 -4.62
C PRO A 11 -7.89 11.59 -3.64
N ALA A 12 -9.13 11.58 -4.14
CA ALA A 12 -10.32 11.49 -3.31
C ALA A 12 -10.39 10.14 -2.57
N VAL A 13 -9.95 9.05 -3.21
CA VAL A 13 -9.87 7.72 -2.60
C VAL A 13 -8.87 7.70 -1.45
N VAL A 14 -7.67 8.27 -1.66
CA VAL A 14 -6.63 8.38 -0.61
C VAL A 14 -7.12 9.24 0.55
N ARG A 15 -7.81 10.35 0.24
CA ARG A 15 -8.41 11.22 1.26
C ARG A 15 -9.48 10.48 2.04
N GLY A 16 -10.39 9.80 1.37
CA GLY A 16 -11.45 9.00 2.00
C GLY A 16 -10.88 7.93 2.94
N ALA A 17 -9.86 7.21 2.50
CA ALA A 17 -9.16 6.21 3.32
C ALA A 17 -8.50 6.85 4.55
N ARG A 18 -7.82 8.00 4.39
CA ARG A 18 -7.23 8.75 5.51
C ARG A 18 -8.28 9.19 6.51
N ASP A 19 -9.39 9.74 6.02
CA ASP A 19 -10.43 10.30 6.88
C ASP A 19 -11.19 9.18 7.61
N ALA A 20 -11.47 8.06 6.95
CA ALA A 20 -12.02 6.87 7.57
C ALA A 20 -11.09 6.33 8.68
N ALA A 21 -9.79 6.26 8.43
CA ALA A 21 -8.81 5.82 9.42
C ALA A 21 -8.78 6.74 10.66
N ARG A 22 -8.85 8.06 10.46
CA ARG A 22 -8.94 9.02 11.57
C ARG A 22 -10.22 8.85 12.37
N ALA A 23 -11.35 8.67 11.69
CA ALA A 23 -12.65 8.43 12.33
C ALA A 23 -12.65 7.13 13.16
N ALA A 24 -11.88 6.11 12.73
CA ALA A 24 -11.65 4.87 13.47
C ALA A 24 -10.60 4.99 14.60
N GLY A 25 -10.09 6.19 14.90
CA GLY A 25 -9.10 6.43 15.94
C GLY A 25 -7.66 6.02 15.58
N LEU A 26 -7.41 5.71 14.31
CA LEU A 26 -6.07 5.36 13.83
C LEU A 26 -5.29 6.62 13.44
N LEU A 27 -3.96 6.53 13.41
CA LEU A 27 -3.07 7.57 12.89
C LEU A 27 -2.65 7.22 11.47
N PRO A 28 -3.32 7.74 10.41
CA PRO A 28 -2.93 7.50 9.03
C PRO A 28 -1.79 8.43 8.61
N LEU A 29 -0.78 7.87 7.98
CA LEU A 29 0.26 8.60 7.27
C LEU A 29 0.11 8.34 5.77
N VAL A 30 -0.06 9.40 4.99
CA VAL A 30 -0.15 9.29 3.53
C VAL A 30 1.23 9.06 2.96
N VAL A 31 1.36 8.00 2.17
CA VAL A 31 2.59 7.58 1.50
C VAL A 31 2.40 7.70 -0.01
N ALA A 32 3.23 8.49 -0.68
CA ALA A 32 3.11 8.79 -2.10
C ALA A 32 4.49 8.80 -2.80
N PRO A 33 4.55 8.81 -4.15
CA PRO A 33 5.83 8.80 -4.87
C PRO A 33 6.75 9.97 -4.51
N THR A 34 6.17 11.16 -4.35
CA THR A 34 6.88 12.40 -4.02
C THR A 34 6.27 13.07 -2.80
N GLY A 35 6.97 14.05 -2.23
CA GLY A 35 6.46 14.87 -1.12
C GLY A 35 5.42 15.93 -1.56
N ALA A 36 5.22 16.10 -2.87
CA ALA A 36 4.21 17.03 -3.38
C ALA A 36 2.80 16.49 -3.04
N PRO A 37 1.90 17.35 -2.53
CA PRO A 37 0.55 16.91 -2.23
C PRO A 37 -0.18 16.53 -3.53
N PRO A 38 -0.80 15.35 -3.62
CA PRO A 38 -1.52 14.92 -4.81
C PRO A 38 -2.82 15.69 -5.04
N ALA A 39 -3.31 16.40 -4.04
CA ALA A 39 -4.46 17.33 -4.11
C ALA A 39 -4.44 18.30 -2.95
N GLU A 40 -5.25 19.38 -3.04
CA GLU A 40 -5.48 20.25 -1.90
C GLU A 40 -5.93 19.46 -0.66
N ASN A 41 -5.41 19.85 0.49
CA ASN A 41 -5.72 19.24 1.80
C ASN A 41 -5.31 17.78 1.95
N LEU A 42 -4.39 17.29 1.09
CA LEU A 42 -3.83 15.95 1.22
C LEU A 42 -2.30 16.03 1.36
N THR A 43 -1.84 16.19 2.59
CA THR A 43 -0.40 16.25 2.89
C THR A 43 0.22 14.85 2.79
N VAL A 44 1.36 14.75 2.12
CA VAL A 44 2.19 13.53 2.08
C VAL A 44 3.14 13.55 3.27
N GLN A 45 3.07 12.56 4.14
CA GLN A 45 3.94 12.42 5.30
C GLN A 45 5.20 11.60 5.02
N ARG A 46 5.14 10.69 4.04
CA ARG A 46 6.27 9.86 3.61
C ARG A 46 6.29 9.69 2.11
N THR A 47 7.46 9.74 1.51
CA THR A 47 7.65 9.31 0.12
C THR A 47 7.87 7.79 0.08
N PHE A 48 7.66 7.16 -1.07
CA PHE A 48 7.97 5.74 -1.25
C PHE A 48 9.42 5.41 -0.89
N GLY A 49 10.36 6.30 -1.20
CA GLY A 49 11.77 6.11 -0.86
C GLY A 49 12.09 6.26 0.63
N ALA A 50 11.27 7.00 1.38
CA ALA A 50 11.48 7.26 2.81
C ALA A 50 10.67 6.33 3.72
N ALA A 51 9.56 5.77 3.23
CA ALA A 51 8.69 4.90 4.02
C ALA A 51 9.41 3.59 4.38
N ARG A 52 9.28 3.19 5.64
CA ARG A 52 9.79 1.90 6.13
C ARG A 52 8.66 1.15 6.82
N SER A 53 8.61 -0.16 6.62
CA SER A 53 7.53 -0.99 7.17
C SER A 53 7.43 -0.88 8.70
N ILE A 54 8.54 -0.66 9.39
CA ILE A 54 8.56 -0.55 10.85
C ILE A 54 7.79 0.66 11.40
N GLU A 55 7.56 1.69 10.58
CA GLU A 55 6.82 2.89 10.96
C GLU A 55 5.30 2.66 11.06
N PHE A 56 4.81 1.55 10.51
CA PHE A 56 3.38 1.30 10.34
C PHE A 56 2.98 -0.03 10.95
N ASP A 57 1.85 -0.07 11.63
CA ASP A 57 1.26 -1.31 12.15
C ASP A 57 0.33 -1.97 11.14
N ALA A 58 -0.20 -1.21 10.17
CA ALA A 58 -1.02 -1.68 9.06
C ALA A 58 -0.71 -0.90 7.80
N ILE A 59 -1.01 -1.49 6.63
CA ILE A 59 -0.91 -0.82 5.33
C ILE A 59 -2.24 -0.94 4.60
N LEU A 60 -2.76 0.19 4.13
CA LEU A 60 -3.86 0.29 3.19
C LEU A 60 -3.33 0.80 1.85
N VAL A 61 -3.47 0.00 0.80
CA VAL A 61 -3.16 0.40 -0.57
C VAL A 61 -4.45 0.94 -1.20
N ALA A 62 -4.56 2.26 -1.27
CA ALA A 62 -5.72 2.93 -1.86
C ALA A 62 -5.72 2.87 -3.39
N HIS A 63 -4.53 2.76 -3.98
CA HIS A 63 -4.33 2.54 -5.40
C HIS A 63 -2.99 1.84 -5.61
N ALA A 64 -2.97 0.77 -6.41
CA ALA A 64 -1.71 0.09 -6.72
C ALA A 64 -0.79 1.05 -7.51
N PRO A 65 0.37 1.43 -6.95
CA PRO A 65 1.20 2.45 -7.58
C PRO A 65 1.92 1.87 -8.79
N GLU A 66 1.64 2.45 -9.96
CA GLU A 66 2.47 2.29 -11.12
C GLU A 66 3.75 3.14 -11.00
N PRO A 67 4.84 2.82 -11.70
CA PRO A 67 6.04 3.65 -11.70
C PRO A 67 5.67 5.06 -12.16
N GLY A 68 5.99 6.03 -11.32
CA GLY A 68 5.78 7.43 -11.64
C GLY A 68 6.58 7.87 -12.86
N ALA A 69 6.07 8.88 -13.54
CA ALA A 69 6.75 9.53 -14.68
C ALA A 69 8.15 10.06 -14.31
N ASP A 70 8.42 10.26 -13.02
CA ASP A 70 9.69 10.85 -12.51
C ASP A 70 10.84 9.84 -12.44
N ASP A 71 10.55 8.53 -12.43
CA ASP A 71 11.59 7.49 -12.48
C ASP A 71 12.08 7.22 -13.92
N ARG A 72 11.53 7.95 -14.91
CA ARG A 72 11.93 7.87 -16.32
C ARG A 72 13.30 8.51 -16.61
N GLY A 73 13.92 9.14 -15.63
CA GLY A 73 15.21 9.81 -15.76
C GLY A 73 16.44 8.90 -15.83
N VAL A 74 16.30 7.60 -15.57
CA VAL A 74 17.40 6.61 -15.63
C VAL A 74 16.96 5.41 -16.47
N ARG A 75 16.42 5.66 -17.67
CA ARG A 75 16.29 4.61 -18.67
C ARG A 75 17.45 4.74 -19.64
N ASP A 76 18.41 3.83 -19.52
CA ASP A 76 19.34 3.58 -20.62
C ASP A 76 18.58 3.40 -21.93
N ALA A 77 18.90 4.22 -22.91
CA ALA A 77 18.26 4.29 -24.23
C ALA A 77 18.43 3.01 -25.10
N LYS A 78 18.62 1.84 -24.49
CA LYS A 78 18.87 0.56 -25.17
C LYS A 78 17.87 -0.56 -24.87
N SER A 79 16.81 -0.33 -24.07
CA SER A 79 15.79 -1.36 -23.90
C SER A 79 14.64 -1.10 -24.85
N GLY A 80 14.61 -1.83 -25.94
CA GLY A 80 13.53 -1.83 -26.93
C GLY A 80 12.17 -2.15 -26.28
N ALA A 81 11.13 -1.48 -26.77
CA ALA A 81 9.76 -1.69 -26.35
C ALA A 81 9.39 -3.17 -26.39
N VAL A 82 9.09 -3.77 -25.23
CA VAL A 82 8.42 -5.07 -25.17
C VAL A 82 6.93 -4.80 -25.24
N ALA A 83 6.32 -5.12 -26.36
CA ALA A 83 4.87 -5.11 -26.52
C ALA A 83 4.26 -6.16 -25.57
N GLY A 84 3.31 -5.76 -24.71
CA GLY A 84 2.65 -6.62 -23.74
C GLY A 84 3.06 -6.37 -22.28
N GLY A 85 3.51 -5.15 -21.97
CA GLY A 85 4.02 -4.79 -20.65
C GLY A 85 3.00 -4.95 -19.51
N GLN A 86 3.31 -5.82 -18.57
CA GLN A 86 2.72 -5.80 -17.23
C GLN A 86 2.88 -4.39 -16.64
N PRO A 87 1.91 -3.92 -15.85
CA PRO A 87 2.08 -2.66 -15.14
C PRO A 87 3.36 -2.73 -14.30
N VAL A 88 4.30 -1.83 -14.57
CA VAL A 88 5.57 -1.81 -13.84
C VAL A 88 5.30 -1.19 -12.47
N LEU A 89 5.23 -2.02 -11.46
CA LEU A 89 5.00 -1.61 -10.07
C LEU A 89 6.24 -0.92 -9.51
N ASP A 90 6.01 0.07 -8.63
CA ASP A 90 7.11 0.70 -7.91
C ASP A 90 7.73 -0.30 -6.91
N SER A 91 9.00 -0.65 -7.12
CA SER A 91 9.70 -1.64 -6.31
C SER A 91 9.79 -1.28 -4.82
N ARG A 92 9.77 0.02 -4.49
CA ARG A 92 9.79 0.50 -3.10
C ARG A 92 8.48 0.16 -2.37
N VAL A 93 7.34 0.24 -3.08
CA VAL A 93 6.03 -0.16 -2.53
C VAL A 93 5.93 -1.68 -2.45
N VAL A 94 6.42 -2.40 -3.46
CA VAL A 94 6.50 -3.87 -3.41
C VAL A 94 7.28 -4.31 -2.18
N LEU A 95 8.46 -3.71 -1.91
CA LEU A 95 9.27 -4.01 -0.73
C LEU A 95 8.53 -3.67 0.58
N LEU A 96 7.92 -2.48 0.66
CA LEU A 96 7.15 -2.04 1.83
C LEU A 96 6.05 -3.03 2.20
N VAL A 97 5.29 -3.48 1.19
CA VAL A 97 4.19 -4.45 1.36
C VAL A 97 4.72 -5.84 1.73
N ASN A 98 5.78 -6.32 1.04
CA ASN A 98 6.43 -7.60 1.35
C ASN A 98 6.91 -7.65 2.81
N GLU A 99 7.65 -6.62 3.25
CA GLU A 99 8.13 -6.53 4.63
C GLU A 99 6.98 -6.52 5.65
N ALA A 100 5.93 -5.73 5.39
CA ALA A 100 4.78 -5.68 6.28
C ALA A 100 4.09 -7.05 6.37
N TYR A 101 3.93 -7.75 5.25
CA TYR A 101 3.37 -9.10 5.20
C TYR A 101 4.19 -10.09 6.03
N ARG A 102 5.51 -10.09 5.84
CA ARG A 102 6.44 -10.96 6.58
C ARG A 102 6.51 -10.65 8.06
N HIS A 103 6.19 -9.42 8.47
CA HIS A 103 6.11 -9.01 9.86
C HIS A 103 4.71 -9.17 10.47
N ALA A 104 3.87 -10.02 9.88
CA ALA A 104 2.51 -10.29 10.34
C ALA A 104 1.62 -9.05 10.51
N LYS A 105 1.88 -7.98 9.76
CA LYS A 105 1.06 -6.78 9.79
C LYS A 105 -0.17 -6.96 8.91
N PRO A 106 -1.35 -6.47 9.32
CA PRO A 106 -2.52 -6.50 8.48
C PRO A 106 -2.37 -5.59 7.26
N LEU A 107 -2.87 -6.07 6.14
CA LEU A 107 -2.83 -5.39 4.84
C LEU A 107 -4.24 -5.26 4.28
N ALA A 108 -4.56 -4.13 3.68
CA ALA A 108 -5.77 -3.97 2.89
C ALA A 108 -5.46 -3.35 1.54
N GLY A 109 -6.20 -3.73 0.52
CA GLY A 109 -6.14 -3.12 -0.82
C GLY A 109 -7.51 -2.65 -1.24
N LEU A 110 -7.58 -1.42 -1.75
CA LEU A 110 -8.69 -0.92 -2.53
C LEU A 110 -8.34 -1.12 -4.01
N ALA A 111 -9.32 -1.27 -4.87
CA ALA A 111 -9.12 -1.59 -6.28
C ALA A 111 -8.41 -2.94 -6.52
N ASP A 112 -7.98 -3.19 -7.76
CA ASP A 112 -7.30 -4.44 -8.12
C ASP A 112 -5.80 -4.38 -7.77
N CYS A 113 -5.47 -4.79 -6.57
CA CYS A 113 -4.09 -4.91 -6.09
C CYS A 113 -3.41 -6.24 -6.46
N ARG A 114 -4.02 -7.05 -7.32
CA ARG A 114 -3.54 -8.41 -7.63
C ARG A 114 -2.09 -8.45 -8.10
N ALA A 115 -1.70 -7.55 -9.00
CA ALA A 115 -0.33 -7.47 -9.49
C ALA A 115 0.65 -7.10 -8.36
N LEU A 116 0.26 -6.19 -7.48
CA LEU A 116 1.07 -5.80 -6.33
C LEU A 116 1.20 -6.94 -5.31
N TRP A 117 0.10 -7.64 -5.01
CA TRP A 117 0.14 -8.79 -4.10
C TRP A 117 1.07 -9.89 -4.65
N ALA A 118 0.95 -10.22 -5.93
CA ALA A 118 1.82 -11.21 -6.57
C ALA A 118 3.30 -10.80 -6.53
N ALA A 119 3.61 -9.54 -6.88
CA ALA A 119 4.98 -9.02 -6.85
C ALA A 119 5.58 -8.97 -5.44
N ALA A 120 4.76 -8.69 -4.43
CA ALA A 120 5.18 -8.64 -3.03
C ALA A 120 5.16 -10.03 -2.34
N GLY A 121 4.76 -11.10 -3.04
CA GLY A 121 4.63 -12.43 -2.46
C GLY A 121 3.54 -12.53 -1.39
N VAL A 122 2.48 -11.72 -1.53
CA VAL A 122 1.33 -11.71 -0.62
C VAL A 122 0.25 -12.64 -1.16
N ASP A 123 -0.17 -13.59 -0.36
CA ASP A 123 -1.37 -14.38 -0.64
C ASP A 123 -2.62 -13.56 -0.28
N PRO A 124 -3.48 -13.21 -1.25
CA PRO A 124 -4.69 -12.43 -0.99
C PRO A 124 -5.73 -13.17 -0.13
N GLN A 125 -5.59 -14.47 0.05
CA GLN A 125 -6.46 -15.29 0.92
C GLN A 125 -5.86 -15.51 2.32
N ALA A 126 -4.63 -15.02 2.56
CA ALA A 126 -3.99 -15.20 3.86
C ALA A 126 -4.71 -14.40 4.96
N PRO A 127 -4.70 -14.90 6.20
CA PRO A 127 -5.23 -14.15 7.34
C PRO A 127 -4.70 -12.72 7.40
N GLY A 128 -5.59 -11.75 7.67
CA GLY A 128 -5.26 -10.33 7.77
C GLY A 128 -4.85 -9.66 6.46
N VAL A 129 -5.17 -10.24 5.31
CA VAL A 129 -5.15 -9.60 4.00
C VAL A 129 -6.59 -9.36 3.55
N PHE A 130 -6.93 -8.10 3.32
CA PHE A 130 -8.29 -7.68 2.97
C PHE A 130 -8.30 -7.05 1.58
N VAL A 131 -9.22 -7.48 0.73
CA VAL A 131 -9.45 -6.88 -0.59
C VAL A 131 -10.86 -6.29 -0.59
N GLU A 132 -10.92 -4.98 -0.58
CA GLU A 132 -12.17 -4.24 -0.41
C GLU A 132 -12.39 -3.21 -1.53
N THR A 133 -13.62 -2.89 -1.80
CA THR A 133 -13.99 -1.86 -2.76
C THR A 133 -14.26 -0.50 -2.11
N ASP A 134 -14.38 -0.47 -0.79
CA ASP A 134 -14.72 0.71 0.00
C ASP A 134 -13.68 0.96 1.10
N ALA A 135 -13.26 2.23 1.24
CA ALA A 135 -12.23 2.62 2.18
C ALA A 135 -12.66 2.43 3.65
N GLY A 136 -13.92 2.67 3.96
CA GLY A 136 -14.45 2.51 5.32
C GLY A 136 -14.40 1.05 5.75
N ARG A 137 -14.82 0.13 4.87
CA ARG A 137 -14.76 -1.32 5.13
C ARG A 137 -13.33 -1.81 5.30
N ALA A 138 -12.43 -1.38 4.42
CA ALA A 138 -11.02 -1.71 4.52
C ALA A 138 -10.40 -1.23 5.85
N VAL A 139 -10.72 -0.02 6.26
CA VAL A 139 -10.25 0.55 7.54
C VAL A 139 -10.86 -0.21 8.73
N THR A 140 -12.14 -0.55 8.68
CA THR A 140 -12.80 -1.34 9.74
C THR A 140 -12.10 -2.69 9.92
N ALA A 141 -11.88 -3.43 8.83
CA ALA A 141 -11.19 -4.71 8.87
C ALA A 141 -9.76 -4.59 9.43
N LEU A 142 -9.02 -3.54 9.02
CA LEU A 142 -7.68 -3.27 9.56
C LEU A 142 -7.72 -2.92 11.06
N ALA A 143 -8.70 -2.11 11.50
CA ALA A 143 -8.83 -1.70 12.89
C ALA A 143 -9.16 -2.89 13.80
N GLU A 144 -10.07 -3.76 13.37
CA GLU A 144 -10.40 -5.00 14.06
C GLU A 144 -9.17 -5.92 14.19
N GLN A 145 -8.42 -6.09 13.11
CA GLN A 145 -7.21 -6.91 13.13
C GLN A 145 -6.11 -6.31 14.00
N LEU A 146 -6.00 -4.98 14.07
CA LEU A 146 -5.04 -4.30 14.93
C LEU A 146 -5.34 -4.47 16.43
N ALA A 147 -6.55 -4.85 16.82
CA ALA A 147 -6.87 -5.19 18.20
C ALA A 147 -6.04 -6.40 18.71
N THR A 148 -5.60 -7.27 17.82
CA THR A 148 -4.69 -8.38 18.11
C THR A 148 -3.22 -8.04 17.86
N HIS A 149 -2.91 -6.80 17.48
CA HIS A 149 -1.59 -6.25 17.18
C HIS A 149 -0.92 -6.85 15.95
N ARG A 150 -0.90 -8.17 15.78
CA ARG A 150 -0.27 -8.89 14.65
C ARG A 150 -1.12 -10.07 14.23
N VAL A 151 -0.99 -10.45 12.96
CA VAL A 151 -1.67 -11.61 12.34
C VAL A 151 -0.82 -12.86 12.56
N TRP A 152 -0.85 -13.39 13.78
CA TRP A 152 0.00 -14.51 14.19
C TRP A 152 -0.33 -15.81 13.45
N GLU A 153 -1.55 -15.95 12.94
CA GLU A 153 -1.97 -17.11 12.14
C GLU A 153 -1.13 -17.32 10.87
N ARG A 154 -0.40 -16.31 10.41
CA ARG A 154 0.56 -16.47 9.30
C ARG A 154 1.82 -17.23 9.68
N PHE A 155 2.08 -17.36 10.95
CA PHE A 155 3.20 -18.11 11.49
C PHE A 155 2.66 -19.25 12.34
N PRO A 156 2.35 -20.43 11.73
CA PRO A 156 1.96 -21.57 12.52
C PRO A 156 3.04 -21.83 13.56
N ALA A 157 2.61 -22.11 14.79
CA ALA A 157 3.52 -22.46 15.87
C ALA A 157 4.46 -23.56 15.38
N ALA A 158 5.76 -23.41 15.54
CA ALA A 158 6.70 -24.48 15.30
C ALA A 158 6.31 -25.65 16.20
N LEU A 159 5.92 -26.78 15.59
CA LEU A 159 5.63 -28.02 16.28
C LEU A 159 6.89 -28.59 16.89
#